data_abec852ed166979c74057adf3b28f1f3
#
_entry.id   abec852ed166979c74057adf3b28f1f3
#
_cell.length_a   1.000
_cell.length_b   1.000
_cell.length_c   1.000
_cell.angle_alpha   90.00
_cell.angle_beta   90.00
_cell.angle_gamma   90.00
#
_symmetry.space_group_name_H-M   'P 1'
#
loop_
_entity.id
_entity.type
_entity.pdbx_description
1 polymer ?
#
loop_
_entity_poly.entity_id
_entity_poly.type
_entity_poly.pdbx_seq_one_letter_code
_entity_poly.pdbx_strand_id
1 'polypeptide(L)'
;EYKANPNRLGIGTVIEARLDKGRGPIATLLVQNGTIKVGDIIVVGTTYGKVRSMEDELGRSVLSAGPSKPVSVTGLVEVPFAGEKFMVLNDERKAREIAEVRAQNKFNEEKGVGKAASLTDLFKNENADKTLNLIIKCDVQGSIEAIKGLLEKINIEGTNINIIGARVGGITNNDIILAVASKAIIVGFNVRPTSQISDFAKEQGVEIRLYNIIYKLQEDIERAVKGLLDPVFEEKITGQAEVRELFKVSRIGTIAGSYVTSGTIFRNGGVRLIRDSIVIYTGKMAGLRRFKDDVKEVKAGYECGITIENYNDIKVGDIIECFVMEEAESCLLYTSPSPRD
;
A
#
# COMPACT_ATOMS: atom_id res chain seq x y z
N GLU A 1 2.87 26.93 -30.10
CA GLU A 1 2.85 25.46 -30.27
C GLU A 1 3.92 24.79 -29.41
N TYR A 2 3.54 23.81 -28.62
CA TYR A 2 4.50 22.98 -27.86
C TYR A 2 5.14 21.98 -28.80
N LYS A 3 6.48 22.04 -28.93
CA LYS A 3 7.24 21.15 -29.80
C LYS A 3 8.14 20.23 -28.96
N ALA A 4 8.26 18.97 -29.34
CA ALA A 4 9.16 18.00 -28.76
C ALA A 4 10.06 17.38 -29.85
N ASN A 5 11.33 17.10 -29.52
CA ASN A 5 12.26 16.48 -30.44
C ASN A 5 12.39 14.99 -30.07
N PRO A 6 11.85 14.03 -30.87
CA PRO A 6 11.95 12.61 -30.57
C PRO A 6 13.37 12.04 -30.72
N ASN A 7 14.27 12.72 -31.45
CA ASN A 7 15.59 12.21 -31.75
C ASN A 7 16.67 12.49 -30.71
N ARG A 8 16.28 12.85 -29.48
CA ARG A 8 17.19 13.03 -28.35
C ARG A 8 16.95 11.97 -27.27
N LEU A 9 17.82 11.90 -26.28
CA LEU A 9 17.64 11.09 -25.09
C LEU A 9 16.35 11.50 -24.35
N GLY A 10 15.58 10.50 -23.90
CA GLY A 10 14.30 10.69 -23.26
C GLY A 10 14.41 11.46 -21.96
N ILE A 11 13.51 12.43 -21.76
CA ILE A 11 13.28 13.12 -20.51
C ILE A 11 11.78 13.24 -20.26
N GLY A 12 11.39 13.25 -18.99
CA GLY A 12 9.98 13.38 -18.62
C GLY A 12 9.78 13.31 -17.12
N THR A 13 8.59 12.88 -16.72
CA THR A 13 8.16 12.90 -15.32
C THR A 13 7.55 11.56 -14.94
N VAL A 14 7.71 11.16 -13.68
CA VAL A 14 7.03 10.02 -13.07
C VAL A 14 5.58 10.41 -12.78
N ILE A 15 4.64 9.64 -13.31
CA ILE A 15 3.21 9.80 -12.98
C ILE A 15 2.90 9.06 -11.69
N GLU A 16 3.37 7.81 -11.60
CA GLU A 16 3.09 6.89 -10.50
C GLU A 16 4.21 5.86 -10.37
N ALA A 17 4.39 5.33 -9.17
CA ALA A 17 5.31 4.22 -8.95
C ALA A 17 4.81 3.28 -7.86
N ARG A 18 5.08 1.98 -8.05
CA ARG A 18 4.68 0.91 -7.15
C ARG A 18 5.75 -0.17 -7.04
N LEU A 19 5.65 -0.98 -6.01
CA LEU A 19 6.50 -2.16 -5.83
C LEU A 19 5.71 -3.42 -6.18
N ASP A 20 6.13 -4.11 -7.22
CA ASP A 20 5.58 -5.40 -7.63
C ASP A 20 6.45 -6.53 -7.05
N LYS A 21 5.84 -7.59 -6.50
CA LYS A 21 6.57 -8.69 -5.86
C LYS A 21 7.43 -9.50 -6.82
N GLY A 22 7.01 -9.64 -8.06
CA GLY A 22 7.72 -10.43 -9.07
C GLY A 22 8.67 -9.61 -9.93
N ARG A 23 8.27 -8.39 -10.30
CA ARG A 23 8.97 -7.51 -11.25
C ARG A 23 9.81 -6.42 -10.58
N GLY A 24 9.67 -6.25 -9.24
CA GLY A 24 10.34 -5.21 -8.47
C GLY A 24 9.71 -3.83 -8.67
N PRO A 25 10.49 -2.73 -8.55
CA PRO A 25 9.99 -1.39 -8.77
C PRO A 25 9.46 -1.19 -10.20
N ILE A 26 8.22 -0.71 -10.30
CA ILE A 26 7.56 -0.33 -11.55
C ILE A 26 7.23 1.15 -11.46
N ALA A 27 7.63 1.92 -12.48
CA ALA A 27 7.30 3.33 -12.57
C ALA A 27 6.58 3.62 -13.89
N THR A 28 5.48 4.36 -13.82
CA THR A 28 4.80 4.89 -15.00
C THR A 28 5.38 6.26 -15.30
N LEU A 29 6.04 6.37 -16.45
CA LEU A 29 6.74 7.56 -16.92
C LEU A 29 5.93 8.22 -18.04
N LEU A 30 5.80 9.53 -17.99
CA LEU A 30 5.34 10.34 -19.12
C LEU A 30 6.54 10.94 -19.83
N VAL A 31 6.80 10.48 -21.04
CA VAL A 31 7.86 11.03 -21.87
C VAL A 31 7.44 12.41 -22.38
N GLN A 32 8.18 13.45 -22.00
CA GLN A 32 7.91 14.85 -22.42
C GLN A 32 8.72 15.25 -23.63
N ASN A 33 9.95 14.76 -23.72
CA ASN A 33 10.84 15.04 -24.84
C ASN A 33 11.82 13.88 -25.04
N GLY A 34 12.30 13.68 -26.28
CA GLY A 34 13.18 12.58 -26.61
C GLY A 34 12.45 11.25 -26.72
N THR A 35 13.23 10.17 -26.75
CA THR A 35 12.74 8.79 -26.82
C THR A 35 13.44 7.96 -25.75
N ILE A 36 12.69 7.12 -25.06
CA ILE A 36 13.19 6.09 -24.14
C ILE A 36 13.05 4.73 -24.81
N LYS A 37 14.03 3.85 -24.61
CA LYS A 37 14.08 2.50 -25.18
C LYS A 37 14.37 1.46 -24.10
N VAL A 38 13.96 0.24 -24.35
CA VAL A 38 14.39 -0.92 -23.55
C VAL A 38 15.91 -1.04 -23.64
N GLY A 39 16.56 -1.20 -22.50
CA GLY A 39 18.01 -1.22 -22.36
C GLY A 39 18.66 0.11 -22.01
N ASP A 40 17.92 1.22 -22.10
CA ASP A 40 18.40 2.54 -21.69
C ASP A 40 18.67 2.60 -20.18
N ILE A 41 19.65 3.42 -19.83
CA ILE A 41 19.96 3.74 -18.43
C ILE A 41 19.21 5.02 -18.08
N ILE A 42 18.45 4.99 -17.03
CA ILE A 42 17.68 6.16 -16.56
C ILE A 42 18.05 6.52 -15.13
N VAL A 43 18.07 7.81 -14.85
CA VAL A 43 18.04 8.35 -13.51
C VAL A 43 16.67 9.00 -13.27
N VAL A 44 16.09 8.70 -12.12
CA VAL A 44 14.74 9.15 -11.75
C VAL A 44 14.80 9.65 -10.32
N GLY A 45 14.65 10.96 -10.11
CA GLY A 45 14.80 11.53 -8.77
C GLY A 45 16.09 11.10 -8.08
N THR A 46 15.96 10.36 -6.98
CA THR A 46 17.05 9.81 -6.16
C THR A 46 17.40 8.35 -6.51
N THR A 47 16.73 7.73 -7.49
CA THR A 47 17.01 6.36 -7.93
C THR A 47 17.48 6.32 -9.36
N TYR A 48 18.04 5.18 -9.78
CA TYR A 48 18.46 4.92 -11.15
C TYR A 48 18.18 3.47 -11.52
N GLY A 49 18.36 3.13 -12.78
CA GLY A 49 18.28 1.75 -13.23
C GLY A 49 18.41 1.61 -14.73
N LYS A 50 18.43 0.34 -15.18
CA LYS A 50 18.39 -0.01 -16.58
C LYS A 50 17.01 -0.51 -16.95
N VAL A 51 16.38 0.11 -17.93
CA VAL A 51 15.04 -0.27 -18.41
C VAL A 51 15.09 -1.72 -18.91
N ARG A 52 14.43 -2.63 -18.17
CA ARG A 52 14.37 -4.07 -18.52
C ARG A 52 13.21 -4.36 -19.44
N SER A 53 12.06 -3.79 -19.17
CA SER A 53 10.86 -3.90 -20.01
C SER A 53 10.05 -2.60 -19.93
N MET A 54 9.28 -2.35 -20.99
CA MET A 54 8.31 -1.27 -21.05
C MET A 54 6.96 -1.82 -21.52
N GLU A 55 5.90 -1.31 -20.93
CA GLU A 55 4.51 -1.61 -21.30
C GLU A 55 3.78 -0.29 -21.59
N ASP A 56 2.92 -0.29 -22.60
CA ASP A 56 2.05 0.84 -22.92
C ASP A 56 0.81 0.88 -21.97
N GLU A 57 -0.06 1.84 -22.19
CA GLU A 57 -1.32 2.04 -21.43
C GLU A 57 -2.30 0.86 -21.55
N LEU A 58 -2.11 -0.02 -22.54
CA LEU A 58 -2.90 -1.23 -22.75
C LEU A 58 -2.22 -2.50 -22.22
N GLY A 59 -1.07 -2.36 -21.52
CA GLY A 59 -0.29 -3.47 -21.00
C GLY A 59 0.49 -4.26 -22.07
N ARG A 60 0.66 -3.73 -23.29
CA ARG A 60 1.43 -4.36 -24.36
C ARG A 60 2.90 -3.97 -24.25
N SER A 61 3.79 -4.96 -24.41
CA SER A 61 5.23 -4.70 -24.43
C SER A 61 5.61 -3.81 -25.61
N VAL A 62 6.37 -2.75 -25.33
CA VAL A 62 6.90 -1.83 -26.31
C VAL A 62 8.41 -1.70 -26.16
N LEU A 63 9.11 -1.55 -27.28
CA LEU A 63 10.58 -1.41 -27.28
C LEU A 63 11.05 0.04 -27.17
N SER A 64 10.19 1.00 -27.52
CA SER A 64 10.49 2.43 -27.45
C SER A 64 9.25 3.26 -27.21
N ALA A 65 9.41 4.41 -26.57
CA ALA A 65 8.35 5.39 -26.36
C ALA A 65 8.89 6.81 -26.62
N GLY A 66 8.20 7.53 -27.51
CA GLY A 66 8.49 8.93 -27.84
C GLY A 66 7.68 9.91 -26.98
N PRO A 67 7.74 11.22 -27.33
CA PRO A 67 7.03 12.28 -26.59
C PRO A 67 5.53 12.05 -26.48
N SER A 68 4.98 12.51 -25.36
CA SER A 68 3.56 12.41 -24.97
C SER A 68 3.04 10.98 -24.75
N LYS A 69 3.93 9.99 -24.74
CA LYS A 69 3.53 8.61 -24.41
C LYS A 69 3.75 8.28 -22.93
N PRO A 70 2.72 7.80 -22.21
CA PRO A 70 2.88 7.16 -20.92
C PRO A 70 3.39 5.72 -21.13
N VAL A 71 4.37 5.31 -20.33
CA VAL A 71 4.89 3.94 -20.34
C VAL A 71 5.23 3.48 -18.95
N SER A 72 4.88 2.25 -18.63
CA SER A 72 5.30 1.58 -17.40
C SER A 72 6.66 0.90 -17.64
N VAL A 73 7.63 1.22 -16.81
CA VAL A 73 9.01 0.70 -16.93
C VAL A 73 9.37 -0.13 -15.71
N THR A 74 10.18 -1.17 -15.92
CA THR A 74 10.80 -1.98 -14.88
C THR A 74 12.32 -1.87 -14.95
N GLY A 75 12.99 -2.20 -13.82
CA GLY A 75 14.45 -2.24 -13.77
C GLY A 75 15.10 -1.11 -13.00
N LEU A 76 14.30 -0.28 -12.30
CA LEU A 76 14.79 0.66 -11.30
C LEU A 76 15.28 -0.06 -10.04
N VAL A 77 16.23 0.55 -9.33
CA VAL A 77 16.77 0.01 -8.06
C VAL A 77 15.75 0.18 -6.94
N GLU A 78 15.11 1.35 -6.88
CA GLU A 78 14.11 1.70 -5.86
C GLU A 78 12.86 2.31 -6.52
N VAL A 79 11.78 2.40 -5.74
CA VAL A 79 10.53 3.02 -6.19
C VAL A 79 10.70 4.55 -6.14
N PRO A 80 10.63 5.26 -7.30
CA PRO A 80 10.74 6.71 -7.32
C PRO A 80 9.48 7.39 -6.79
N PHE A 81 9.59 8.69 -6.51
CA PHE A 81 8.45 9.50 -6.13
C PHE A 81 7.67 9.99 -7.35
N ALA A 82 6.34 10.09 -7.21
CA ALA A 82 5.51 10.73 -8.23
C ALA A 82 5.91 12.20 -8.40
N GLY A 83 5.85 12.71 -9.64
CA GLY A 83 6.30 14.06 -9.95
C GLY A 83 7.80 14.24 -10.17
N GLU A 84 8.65 13.28 -9.80
CA GLU A 84 10.09 13.34 -10.05
C GLU A 84 10.39 13.29 -11.55
N LYS A 85 11.43 14.01 -11.93
CA LYS A 85 11.90 14.02 -13.33
C LYS A 85 12.80 12.83 -13.59
N PHE A 86 12.64 12.22 -14.75
CA PHE A 86 13.58 11.24 -15.26
C PHE A 86 14.37 11.77 -16.46
N MET A 87 15.55 11.23 -16.64
CA MET A 87 16.38 11.43 -17.84
C MET A 87 17.11 10.16 -18.22
N VAL A 88 17.22 9.94 -19.53
CA VAL A 88 18.03 8.86 -20.10
C VAL A 88 19.49 9.32 -20.15
N LEU A 89 20.39 8.42 -19.76
CA LEU A 89 21.84 8.63 -19.79
C LEU A 89 22.52 7.50 -20.58
N ASN A 90 23.73 7.78 -21.08
CA ASN A 90 24.53 6.78 -21.81
C ASN A 90 25.48 5.99 -20.88
N ASP A 91 25.60 6.37 -19.62
CA ASP A 91 26.56 5.83 -18.68
C ASP A 91 25.89 5.53 -17.33
N GLU A 92 25.95 4.26 -16.94
CA GLU A 92 25.35 3.77 -15.70
C GLU A 92 26.07 4.33 -14.45
N ARG A 93 27.39 4.53 -14.53
CA ARG A 93 28.16 5.08 -13.41
C ARG A 93 27.74 6.51 -13.11
N LYS A 94 27.53 7.31 -14.17
CA LYS A 94 27.00 8.68 -14.02
C LYS A 94 25.59 8.72 -13.49
N ALA A 95 24.71 7.79 -13.92
CA ALA A 95 23.36 7.69 -13.43
C ALA A 95 23.34 7.41 -11.92
N ARG A 96 24.18 6.47 -11.49
CA ARG A 96 24.33 6.12 -10.08
C ARG A 96 24.87 7.30 -9.26
N GLU A 97 25.94 7.94 -9.71
CA GLU A 97 26.53 9.11 -9.04
C GLU A 97 25.51 10.26 -8.85
N ILE A 98 24.74 10.57 -9.91
CA ILE A 98 23.69 11.60 -9.83
C ILE A 98 22.60 11.20 -8.82
N ALA A 99 22.19 9.94 -8.81
CA ALA A 99 21.19 9.46 -7.87
C ALA A 99 21.70 9.53 -6.43
N GLU A 100 22.93 9.10 -6.17
CA GLU A 100 23.55 9.14 -4.84
C GLU A 100 23.70 10.58 -4.32
N VAL A 101 24.15 11.51 -5.17
CA VAL A 101 24.25 12.94 -4.79
C VAL A 101 22.92 13.54 -4.48
N ARG A 102 21.86 13.22 -5.27
CA ARG A 102 20.51 13.71 -5.00
C ARG A 102 19.92 13.11 -3.72
N ALA A 103 20.16 11.82 -3.47
CA ALA A 103 19.75 11.16 -2.24
C ALA A 103 20.42 11.78 -1.00
N GLN A 104 21.73 12.07 -1.10
CA GLN A 104 22.46 12.72 -0.02
C GLN A 104 21.96 14.15 0.26
N ASN A 105 21.67 14.92 -0.79
CA ASN A 105 21.15 16.28 -0.64
C ASN A 105 19.76 16.25 0.02
N LYS A 106 18.86 15.37 -0.46
CA LYS A 106 17.52 15.20 0.12
C LYS A 106 17.61 14.81 1.61
N PHE A 107 18.48 13.87 1.96
CA PHE A 107 18.71 13.47 3.34
C PHE A 107 19.26 14.63 4.22
N ASN A 108 20.13 15.47 3.66
CA ASN A 108 20.65 16.64 4.37
C ASN A 108 19.59 17.73 4.55
N GLU A 109 18.72 17.92 3.55
CA GLU A 109 17.56 18.83 3.63
C GLU A 109 16.57 18.38 4.70
N GLU A 110 16.23 17.08 4.72
CA GLU A 110 15.35 16.50 5.74
C GLU A 110 15.95 16.60 7.16
N LYS A 111 17.27 16.43 7.31
CA LYS A 111 17.96 16.66 8.59
C LYS A 111 18.08 18.13 8.97
N GLY A 112 18.19 19.03 7.99
CA GLY A 112 18.30 20.47 8.22
C GLY A 112 17.01 21.11 8.75
N VAL A 113 15.86 20.47 8.51
CA VAL A 113 14.54 20.88 9.05
C VAL A 113 14.33 20.35 10.47
N GLY A 114 14.97 19.24 10.83
CA GLY A 114 15.06 18.77 12.22
C GLY A 114 16.17 19.51 12.94
N LYS A 115 15.89 20.65 13.60
CA LYS A 115 16.77 21.21 14.62
C LYS A 115 17.20 20.05 15.50
N ALA A 116 18.53 19.87 15.66
CA ALA A 116 19.06 18.95 16.67
C ALA A 116 18.29 19.25 17.97
N ALA A 117 17.48 18.28 18.41
CA ALA A 117 16.72 18.43 19.64
C ALA A 117 17.74 18.79 20.72
N SER A 118 17.69 20.02 21.23
CA SER A 118 18.48 20.45 22.33
C SER A 118 18.11 19.56 23.51
N LEU A 119 19.09 19.19 24.35
CA LEU A 119 18.82 18.52 25.62
C LEU A 119 17.72 19.23 26.42
N THR A 120 17.58 20.55 26.24
CA THR A 120 16.49 21.36 26.80
C THR A 120 15.11 21.04 26.24
N ASP A 121 15.04 20.58 24.98
CA ASP A 121 13.76 20.16 24.35
C ASP A 121 13.35 18.75 24.82
N LEU A 122 14.33 17.89 25.19
CA LEU A 122 14.06 16.60 25.83
C LEU A 122 13.52 16.75 27.25
N PHE A 123 13.95 17.77 27.99
CA PHE A 123 13.43 18.06 29.33
C PHE A 123 12.13 18.88 29.36
N LYS A 124 11.76 19.55 28.26
CA LYS A 124 10.44 20.18 28.12
C LYS A 124 9.32 19.20 27.79
N ASN A 125 9.66 17.97 27.45
CA ASN A 125 8.69 16.89 27.16
C ASN A 125 8.20 16.14 28.42
N GLU A 126 8.31 16.69 29.62
CA GLU A 126 7.58 16.19 30.81
C GLU A 126 6.07 16.39 30.71
N ASN A 127 5.59 17.22 29.75
CA ASN A 127 4.23 17.25 29.25
C ASN A 127 4.15 16.55 27.87
N ALA A 128 4.75 15.36 27.74
CA ALA A 128 4.72 14.55 26.54
C ALA A 128 3.29 14.05 26.23
N ASP A 129 2.40 15.00 26.07
CA ASP A 129 1.02 14.79 25.73
C ASP A 129 0.91 14.24 24.31
N LYS A 130 0.70 12.93 24.31
CA LYS A 130 -0.01 12.20 23.25
C LYS A 130 0.55 12.40 21.83
N THR A 131 1.79 11.92 21.61
CA THR A 131 2.29 11.75 20.26
C THR A 131 1.75 10.46 19.66
N LEU A 132 1.00 10.55 18.56
CA LEU A 132 0.54 9.41 17.80
C LEU A 132 1.61 9.04 16.77
N ASN A 133 2.32 7.93 16.99
CA ASN A 133 3.29 7.40 16.04
C ASN A 133 2.62 6.51 15.00
N LEU A 134 2.91 6.74 13.72
CA LEU A 134 2.32 6.00 12.61
C LEU A 134 3.40 5.41 11.70
N ILE A 135 3.16 4.19 11.23
CA ILE A 135 3.89 3.59 10.11
C ILE A 135 2.89 3.39 8.98
N ILE A 136 3.16 3.96 7.81
CA ILE A 136 2.24 3.98 6.67
C ILE A 136 2.73 3.00 5.61
N LYS A 137 1.84 2.12 5.15
CA LYS A 137 2.07 1.18 4.04
C LYS A 137 0.98 1.35 3.01
N CYS A 138 1.36 1.62 1.77
CA CYS A 138 0.43 1.87 0.65
C CYS A 138 0.75 0.98 -0.55
N ASP A 139 -0.21 0.85 -1.45
CA ASP A 139 -0.05 0.18 -2.75
C ASP A 139 0.84 0.98 -3.71
N VAL A 140 0.69 2.31 -3.73
CA VAL A 140 1.40 3.22 -4.64
C VAL A 140 2.01 4.41 -3.90
N GLN A 141 3.03 5.02 -4.52
CA GLN A 141 3.76 6.16 -3.93
C GLN A 141 2.87 7.40 -3.78
N GLY A 142 1.99 7.69 -4.74
CA GLY A 142 1.07 8.83 -4.68
C GLY A 142 0.12 8.77 -3.49
N SER A 143 -0.29 7.56 -3.05
CA SER A 143 -1.11 7.37 -1.86
C SER A 143 -0.37 7.79 -0.58
N ILE A 144 0.94 7.54 -0.50
CA ILE A 144 1.75 7.97 0.65
C ILE A 144 1.78 9.50 0.75
N GLU A 145 2.01 10.18 -0.38
CA GLU A 145 2.08 11.65 -0.42
C GLU A 145 0.74 12.28 -0.07
N ALA A 146 -0.35 11.72 -0.60
CA ALA A 146 -1.70 12.17 -0.27
C ALA A 146 -2.01 12.02 1.23
N ILE A 147 -1.65 10.89 1.83
CA ILE A 147 -1.85 10.65 3.27
C ILE A 147 -0.97 11.58 4.11
N LYS A 148 0.32 11.76 3.78
CA LYS A 148 1.18 12.70 4.48
C LYS A 148 0.64 14.11 4.45
N GLY A 149 0.29 14.64 3.26
CA GLY A 149 -0.26 15.97 3.12
C GLY A 149 -1.63 16.17 3.77
N LEU A 150 -2.37 15.08 4.01
CA LEU A 150 -3.61 15.11 4.77
C LEU A 150 -3.33 15.15 6.28
N LEU A 151 -2.40 14.32 6.76
CA LEU A 151 -2.02 14.26 8.18
C LEU A 151 -1.37 15.56 8.67
N GLU A 152 -0.59 16.24 7.81
CA GLU A 152 0.01 17.55 8.10
C GLU A 152 -1.04 18.66 8.32
N LYS A 153 -2.24 18.51 7.75
CA LYS A 153 -3.35 19.44 7.93
C LYS A 153 -4.13 19.22 9.21
N ILE A 154 -3.97 18.05 9.83
CA ILE A 154 -4.62 17.73 11.11
C ILE A 154 -3.81 18.42 12.20
N ASN A 155 -4.25 19.62 12.58
CA ASN A 155 -3.66 20.38 13.69
C ASN A 155 -4.64 20.36 14.86
N ILE A 156 -4.37 19.53 15.86
CA ILE A 156 -5.18 19.44 17.08
C ILE A 156 -4.30 19.86 18.25
N GLU A 157 -4.74 20.89 19.00
CA GLU A 157 -4.01 21.40 20.13
C GLU A 157 -3.68 20.28 21.15
N GLY A 158 -2.40 20.18 21.51
CA GLY A 158 -1.91 19.22 22.51
C GLY A 158 -1.55 17.82 21.96
N THR A 159 -1.60 17.58 20.65
CA THR A 159 -1.25 16.27 20.09
C THR A 159 -0.44 16.40 18.81
N ASN A 160 0.65 15.61 18.71
CA ASN A 160 1.48 15.55 17.51
C ASN A 160 1.31 14.20 16.82
N ILE A 161 1.16 14.23 15.49
CA ILE A 161 1.20 13.02 14.64
C ILE A 161 2.62 12.89 14.11
N ASN A 162 3.26 11.76 14.42
CA ASN A 162 4.62 11.48 14.00
C ASN A 162 4.66 10.28 13.05
N ILE A 163 5.10 10.48 11.81
CA ILE A 163 5.23 9.42 10.81
C ILE A 163 6.65 8.82 10.92
N ILE A 164 6.76 7.68 11.60
CA ILE A 164 8.03 6.94 11.79
C ILE A 164 8.54 6.38 10.46
N GLY A 165 7.64 5.96 9.59
CA GLY A 165 8.00 5.44 8.28
C GLY A 165 6.81 5.39 7.33
N ALA A 166 7.07 5.65 6.05
CA ALA A 166 6.08 5.54 4.99
C ALA A 166 6.71 4.86 3.78
N ARG A 167 6.19 3.70 3.38
CA ARG A 167 6.75 2.89 2.29
C ARG A 167 5.68 2.21 1.45
N VAL A 168 5.99 2.02 0.17
CA VAL A 168 5.17 1.28 -0.77
C VAL A 168 5.33 -0.23 -0.57
N GLY A 169 4.26 -0.97 -0.77
CA GLY A 169 4.21 -2.43 -0.70
C GLY A 169 3.48 -2.97 0.53
N GLY A 170 3.40 -4.29 0.64
CA GLY A 170 2.73 -4.97 1.73
C GLY A 170 3.41 -4.76 3.09
N ILE A 171 2.68 -5.04 4.17
CA ILE A 171 3.19 -5.00 5.55
C ILE A 171 4.14 -6.19 5.74
N THR A 172 5.27 -5.95 6.39
CA THR A 172 6.33 -6.94 6.62
C THR A 172 6.63 -7.12 8.12
N ASN A 173 7.35 -8.20 8.49
CA ASN A 173 7.81 -8.41 9.87
C ASN A 173 8.66 -7.23 10.38
N ASN A 174 9.49 -6.65 9.52
CA ASN A 174 10.30 -5.49 9.90
C ASN A 174 9.46 -4.27 10.28
N ASP A 175 8.31 -4.08 9.60
CA ASP A 175 7.39 -2.99 9.93
C ASP A 175 6.76 -3.22 11.32
N ILE A 176 6.46 -4.48 11.69
CA ILE A 176 5.95 -4.83 13.02
C ILE A 176 7.02 -4.60 14.09
N ILE A 177 8.26 -5.05 13.87
CA ILE A 177 9.37 -4.83 14.80
C ILE A 177 9.60 -3.33 15.02
N LEU A 178 9.56 -2.55 13.95
CA LEU A 178 9.68 -1.08 14.02
C LEU A 178 8.50 -0.47 14.80
N ALA A 179 7.27 -0.97 14.60
CA ALA A 179 6.09 -0.52 15.32
C ALA A 179 6.19 -0.79 16.83
N VAL A 180 6.67 -1.99 17.22
CA VAL A 180 6.95 -2.31 18.63
C VAL A 180 7.95 -1.32 19.23
N ALA A 181 9.08 -1.11 18.56
CA ALA A 181 10.16 -0.24 19.05
C ALA A 181 9.73 1.23 19.17
N SER A 182 8.88 1.70 18.30
CA SER A 182 8.41 3.09 18.26
C SER A 182 7.03 3.30 18.90
N LYS A 183 6.39 2.25 19.42
CA LYS A 183 5.00 2.26 19.89
C LYS A 183 4.05 2.87 18.85
N ALA A 184 4.21 2.48 17.60
CA ALA A 184 3.48 3.01 16.46
C ALA A 184 2.32 2.10 16.04
N ILE A 185 1.27 2.71 15.48
CA ILE A 185 0.18 2.01 14.79
C ILE A 185 0.57 1.86 13.33
N ILE A 186 0.33 0.68 12.76
CA ILE A 186 0.54 0.44 11.33
C ILE A 186 -0.74 0.75 10.57
N VAL A 187 -0.64 1.68 9.64
CA VAL A 187 -1.72 2.08 8.73
C VAL A 187 -1.46 1.44 7.36
N GLY A 188 -2.32 0.51 6.95
CA GLY A 188 -2.30 -0.08 5.62
C GLY A 188 -3.36 0.55 4.72
N PHE A 189 -2.95 1.23 3.63
CA PHE A 189 -3.87 1.81 2.65
C PHE A 189 -3.82 1.01 1.36
N ASN A 190 -4.96 0.44 0.97
CA ASN A 190 -5.10 -0.51 -0.15
C ASN A 190 -4.15 -1.72 -0.10
N VAL A 191 -3.56 -2.02 1.04
CA VAL A 191 -2.71 -3.20 1.24
C VAL A 191 -3.29 -4.08 2.34
N ARG A 192 -2.95 -5.37 2.30
CA ARG A 192 -3.38 -6.34 3.31
C ARG A 192 -2.18 -7.14 3.81
N PRO A 193 -2.08 -7.37 5.13
CA PRO A 193 -1.11 -8.31 5.68
C PRO A 193 -1.46 -9.74 5.27
N THR A 194 -0.48 -10.61 5.18
CA THR A 194 -0.73 -12.05 5.13
C THR A 194 -1.19 -12.55 6.51
N SER A 195 -1.81 -13.74 6.59
CA SER A 195 -2.20 -14.34 7.88
C SER A 195 -1.04 -14.41 8.86
N GLN A 196 0.14 -14.86 8.41
CA GLN A 196 1.35 -14.94 9.23
C GLN A 196 1.76 -13.57 9.82
N ILE A 197 1.69 -12.51 9.02
CA ILE A 197 2.00 -11.13 9.46
C ILE A 197 0.96 -10.65 10.47
N SER A 198 -0.32 -10.95 10.21
CA SER A 198 -1.41 -10.58 11.12
C SER A 198 -1.29 -11.27 12.47
N ASP A 199 -0.95 -12.56 12.48
CA ASP A 199 -0.75 -13.33 13.70
C ASP A 199 0.48 -12.82 14.47
N PHE A 200 1.58 -12.58 13.78
CA PHE A 200 2.77 -11.98 14.38
C PHE A 200 2.52 -10.60 14.99
N ALA A 201 1.73 -9.75 14.32
CA ALA A 201 1.34 -8.45 14.87
C ALA A 201 0.52 -8.58 16.15
N LYS A 202 -0.43 -9.54 16.20
CA LYS A 202 -1.21 -9.84 17.41
C LYS A 202 -0.33 -10.33 18.56
N GLU A 203 0.61 -11.25 18.29
CA GLU A 203 1.56 -11.74 19.29
C GLU A 203 2.42 -10.62 19.87
N GLN A 204 2.79 -9.64 19.03
CA GLN A 204 3.59 -8.48 19.44
C GLN A 204 2.76 -7.32 19.99
N GLY A 205 1.43 -7.43 20.02
CA GLY A 205 0.54 -6.37 20.49
C GLY A 205 0.53 -5.12 19.59
N VAL A 206 0.84 -5.26 18.29
CA VAL A 206 0.86 -4.16 17.32
C VAL A 206 -0.49 -4.05 16.65
N GLU A 207 -1.07 -2.85 16.70
CA GLU A 207 -2.30 -2.53 16.02
C GLU A 207 -2.05 -2.26 14.53
N ILE A 208 -2.79 -2.96 13.66
CA ILE A 208 -2.81 -2.73 12.21
C ILE A 208 -4.18 -2.24 11.82
N ARG A 209 -4.27 -1.02 11.30
CA ARG A 209 -5.49 -0.43 10.74
C ARG A 209 -5.43 -0.41 9.23
N LEU A 210 -6.51 -0.86 8.59
CA LEU A 210 -6.58 -1.06 7.15
C LEU A 210 -7.64 -0.16 6.54
N TYR A 211 -7.25 0.64 5.54
CA TYR A 211 -8.12 1.60 4.88
C TYR A 211 -8.07 1.44 3.37
N ASN A 212 -9.17 1.81 2.71
CA ASN A 212 -9.30 1.93 1.26
C ASN A 212 -9.88 3.30 0.85
N ILE A 213 -10.31 4.12 1.83
CA ILE A 213 -10.83 5.47 1.64
C ILE A 213 -10.04 6.41 2.52
N ILE A 214 -9.41 7.43 1.89
CA ILE A 214 -8.50 8.35 2.58
C ILE A 214 -9.21 9.22 3.64
N TYR A 215 -10.45 9.61 3.39
CA TYR A 215 -11.24 10.40 4.34
C TYR A 215 -11.60 9.61 5.60
N LYS A 216 -11.85 8.30 5.47
CA LYS A 216 -12.10 7.44 6.63
C LYS A 216 -10.87 7.32 7.52
N LEU A 217 -9.69 7.20 6.89
CA LEU A 217 -8.41 7.24 7.61
C LEU A 217 -8.26 8.57 8.38
N GLN A 218 -8.57 9.71 7.75
CA GLN A 218 -8.52 11.01 8.38
C GLN A 218 -9.44 11.08 9.60
N GLU A 219 -10.71 10.73 9.43
CA GLU A 219 -11.71 10.75 10.51
C GLU A 219 -11.28 9.89 11.70
N ASP A 220 -10.78 8.69 11.45
CA ASP A 220 -10.35 7.77 12.51
C ASP A 220 -9.13 8.31 13.26
N ILE A 221 -8.16 8.91 12.54
CA ILE A 221 -7.00 9.54 13.18
C ILE A 221 -7.43 10.78 13.97
N GLU A 222 -8.31 11.62 13.43
CA GLU A 222 -8.85 12.77 14.16
C GLU A 222 -9.59 12.35 15.43
N ARG A 223 -10.37 11.27 15.38
CA ARG A 223 -11.04 10.69 16.58
C ARG A 223 -10.03 10.15 17.59
N ALA A 224 -9.03 9.39 17.11
CA ALA A 224 -7.97 8.87 17.98
C ALA A 224 -7.21 9.99 18.69
N VAL A 225 -6.95 11.09 17.98
CA VAL A 225 -6.27 12.26 18.52
C VAL A 225 -7.17 13.04 19.49
N LYS A 226 -8.46 13.20 19.22
CA LYS A 226 -9.41 13.88 20.09
C LYS A 226 -9.82 13.06 21.33
N GLY A 227 -9.44 11.77 21.40
CA GLY A 227 -9.88 10.88 22.48
C GLY A 227 -11.36 10.57 22.47
N LEU A 228 -12.04 10.85 21.35
CA LEU A 228 -13.46 10.58 21.15
C LEU A 228 -13.58 9.23 20.43
N LEU A 229 -13.77 8.16 21.21
CA LEU A 229 -14.09 6.84 20.68
C LEU A 229 -15.61 6.65 20.79
N ASP A 230 -16.36 7.13 19.80
CA ASP A 230 -17.71 6.62 19.56
C ASP A 230 -17.62 5.23 18.93
N PRO A 231 -18.62 4.33 19.12
CA PRO A 231 -18.57 2.98 18.58
C PRO A 231 -18.39 3.02 17.05
N VAL A 232 -17.27 2.52 16.60
CA VAL A 232 -16.95 2.46 15.17
C VAL A 232 -17.30 1.07 14.68
N PHE A 233 -18.04 0.98 13.58
CA PHE A 233 -18.19 -0.28 12.87
C PHE A 233 -16.87 -0.61 12.18
N GLU A 234 -16.19 -1.65 12.65
CA GLU A 234 -14.98 -2.17 12.03
C GLU A 234 -15.32 -3.34 11.11
N GLU A 235 -14.60 -3.38 9.99
CA GLU A 235 -14.66 -4.53 9.11
C GLU A 235 -13.89 -5.68 9.75
N LYS A 236 -14.63 -6.67 10.23
CA LYS A 236 -14.06 -7.91 10.76
C LYS A 236 -13.85 -8.91 9.65
N ILE A 237 -12.60 -9.25 9.40
CA ILE A 237 -12.25 -10.33 8.47
C ILE A 237 -12.71 -11.65 9.09
N THR A 238 -13.58 -12.36 8.39
CA THR A 238 -14.15 -13.64 8.84
C THR A 238 -13.41 -14.84 8.28
N GLY A 239 -12.81 -14.71 7.11
CA GLY A 239 -12.04 -15.78 6.48
C GLY A 239 -11.38 -15.38 5.18
N GLN A 240 -10.47 -16.24 4.73
CA GLN A 240 -9.74 -16.09 3.48
C GLN A 240 -9.76 -17.38 2.69
N ALA A 241 -9.89 -17.26 1.38
CA ALA A 241 -9.84 -18.38 0.45
C ALA A 241 -8.90 -18.08 -0.71
N GLU A 242 -8.09 -19.05 -1.09
CA GLU A 242 -7.20 -19.01 -2.23
C GLU A 242 -7.89 -19.56 -3.47
N VAL A 243 -7.86 -18.83 -4.57
CA VAL A 243 -8.43 -19.28 -5.86
C VAL A 243 -7.51 -20.30 -6.51
N ARG A 244 -8.01 -21.53 -6.69
CA ARG A 244 -7.26 -22.64 -7.31
C ARG A 244 -7.67 -22.89 -8.74
N GLU A 245 -8.97 -22.74 -9.04
CA GLU A 245 -9.54 -23.00 -10.37
C GLU A 245 -10.58 -21.96 -10.74
N LEU A 246 -10.84 -21.80 -12.03
CA LEU A 246 -11.83 -20.86 -12.54
C LEU A 246 -12.83 -21.56 -13.45
N PHE A 247 -14.11 -21.38 -13.19
CA PHE A 247 -15.20 -21.91 -13.98
C PHE A 247 -16.02 -20.78 -14.60
N LYS A 248 -16.02 -20.68 -15.93
CA LYS A 248 -16.84 -19.68 -16.63
C LYS A 248 -18.21 -20.26 -16.95
N VAL A 249 -19.27 -19.64 -16.42
CA VAL A 249 -20.67 -20.05 -16.64
C VAL A 249 -21.42 -18.91 -17.33
N SER A 250 -21.96 -19.18 -18.50
CA SER A 250 -22.54 -18.18 -19.43
C SER A 250 -23.67 -17.31 -18.85
N ARG A 251 -24.28 -17.68 -17.71
CA ARG A 251 -25.40 -16.93 -17.09
C ARG A 251 -25.06 -16.35 -15.70
N ILE A 252 -23.97 -16.79 -15.07
CA ILE A 252 -23.63 -16.46 -13.69
C ILE A 252 -22.32 -15.67 -13.61
N GLY A 253 -21.49 -15.72 -14.65
CA GLY A 253 -20.18 -15.11 -14.68
C GLY A 253 -19.07 -16.10 -14.31
N THR A 254 -17.99 -15.61 -13.73
CA THR A 254 -16.84 -16.42 -13.30
C THR A 254 -17.06 -16.94 -11.88
N ILE A 255 -17.01 -18.25 -11.71
CA ILE A 255 -17.01 -18.89 -10.40
C ILE A 255 -15.57 -19.21 -10.04
N ALA A 256 -15.09 -18.69 -8.92
CA ALA A 256 -13.77 -19.02 -8.38
C ALA A 256 -13.85 -20.29 -7.53
N GLY A 257 -13.30 -21.38 -8.03
CA GLY A 257 -13.04 -22.59 -7.25
C GLY A 257 -11.91 -22.30 -6.27
N SER A 258 -12.24 -22.13 -5.00
CA SER A 258 -11.35 -21.62 -3.98
C SER A 258 -11.24 -22.60 -2.81
N TYR A 259 -10.09 -22.60 -2.15
CA TYR A 259 -9.83 -23.35 -0.93
C TYR A 259 -9.77 -22.38 0.25
N VAL A 260 -10.57 -22.59 1.28
CA VAL A 260 -10.59 -21.73 2.47
C VAL A 260 -9.33 -22.00 3.30
N THR A 261 -8.43 -21.01 3.33
CA THR A 261 -7.14 -21.11 4.02
C THR A 261 -7.23 -20.76 5.50
N SER A 262 -8.15 -19.84 5.86
CA SER A 262 -8.35 -19.43 7.25
C SER A 262 -9.78 -18.96 7.51
N GLY A 263 -10.25 -19.12 8.73
CA GLY A 263 -11.54 -18.62 9.20
C GLY A 263 -12.76 -19.27 8.54
N THR A 264 -13.80 -18.47 8.32
CA THR A 264 -15.08 -18.92 7.72
C THR A 264 -15.53 -17.89 6.68
N ILE A 265 -15.90 -18.37 5.51
CA ILE A 265 -16.48 -17.57 4.43
C ILE A 265 -18.00 -17.58 4.58
N PHE A 266 -18.62 -16.41 4.68
CA PHE A 266 -20.08 -16.26 4.79
C PHE A 266 -20.68 -15.74 3.49
N ARG A 267 -21.81 -16.30 3.06
CA ARG A 267 -22.51 -15.90 1.83
C ARG A 267 -22.92 -14.42 1.81
N ASN A 268 -23.29 -13.85 2.97
CA ASN A 268 -23.74 -12.47 3.09
C ASN A 268 -22.59 -11.50 3.40
N GLY A 269 -21.36 -11.98 3.42
CA GLY A 269 -20.17 -11.15 3.68
C GLY A 269 -19.80 -10.27 2.49
N GLY A 270 -19.13 -9.17 2.78
CA GLY A 270 -18.36 -8.44 1.79
C GLY A 270 -17.15 -9.25 1.36
N VAL A 271 -16.69 -9.05 0.14
CA VAL A 271 -15.51 -9.75 -0.39
C VAL A 271 -14.50 -8.74 -0.93
N ARG A 272 -13.23 -9.05 -0.72
CA ARG A 272 -12.09 -8.38 -1.35
C ARG A 272 -11.28 -9.38 -2.11
N LEU A 273 -10.92 -9.01 -3.32
CA LEU A 273 -9.99 -9.77 -4.14
C LEU A 273 -8.60 -9.15 -3.99
N ILE A 274 -7.65 -9.96 -3.55
CA ILE A 274 -6.28 -9.55 -3.28
C ILE A 274 -5.37 -10.29 -4.24
N ARG A 275 -4.57 -9.54 -4.99
CA ARG A 275 -3.53 -10.04 -5.90
C ARG A 275 -2.20 -9.40 -5.53
N ASP A 276 -1.17 -10.21 -5.32
CA ASP A 276 0.16 -9.74 -4.91
C ASP A 276 0.15 -8.81 -3.67
N SER A 277 -0.71 -9.13 -2.70
CA SER A 277 -0.95 -8.34 -1.48
C SER A 277 -1.60 -6.96 -1.71
N ILE A 278 -2.12 -6.69 -2.92
CA ILE A 278 -2.84 -5.48 -3.28
C ILE A 278 -4.32 -5.81 -3.43
N VAL A 279 -5.19 -4.99 -2.86
CA VAL A 279 -6.64 -5.11 -3.06
C VAL A 279 -6.99 -4.56 -4.43
N ILE A 280 -7.43 -5.44 -5.33
CA ILE A 280 -7.83 -5.06 -6.71
C ILE A 280 -9.33 -4.86 -6.87
N TYR A 281 -10.13 -5.46 -5.99
CA TYR A 281 -11.58 -5.30 -6.00
C TYR A 281 -12.18 -5.47 -4.62
N THR A 282 -13.20 -4.67 -4.30
CA THR A 282 -14.05 -4.82 -3.10
C THR A 282 -15.51 -4.77 -3.52
N GLY A 283 -16.29 -5.74 -3.10
CA GLY A 283 -17.70 -5.85 -3.48
C GLY A 283 -18.47 -6.83 -2.59
N LYS A 284 -19.59 -7.29 -3.08
CA LYS A 284 -20.44 -8.27 -2.39
C LYS A 284 -20.27 -9.66 -3.01
N MET A 285 -20.48 -10.66 -2.19
CA MET A 285 -20.56 -12.04 -2.66
C MET A 285 -21.92 -12.28 -3.32
N ALA A 286 -21.92 -12.68 -4.60
CA ALA A 286 -23.14 -13.04 -5.31
C ALA A 286 -23.59 -14.48 -4.99
N GLY A 287 -22.65 -15.39 -4.74
CA GLY A 287 -22.97 -16.78 -4.42
C GLY A 287 -21.83 -17.52 -3.74
N LEU A 288 -22.20 -18.43 -2.83
CA LEU A 288 -21.27 -19.34 -2.16
C LEU A 288 -21.81 -20.76 -2.31
N ARG A 289 -21.04 -21.65 -2.92
CA ARG A 289 -21.43 -23.03 -3.20
C ARG A 289 -20.39 -24.03 -2.69
N ARG A 290 -20.87 -25.16 -2.26
CA ARG A 290 -20.03 -26.32 -1.99
C ARG A 290 -20.54 -27.48 -2.85
N PHE A 291 -19.70 -27.98 -3.77
CA PHE A 291 -20.09 -28.87 -4.85
C PHE A 291 -21.19 -28.24 -5.72
N LYS A 292 -22.43 -28.73 -5.61
CA LYS A 292 -23.61 -28.24 -6.37
C LYS A 292 -24.59 -27.44 -5.51
N ASP A 293 -24.41 -27.44 -4.19
CA ASP A 293 -25.36 -26.88 -3.23
C ASP A 293 -24.95 -25.46 -2.79
N ASP A 294 -25.92 -24.56 -2.72
CA ASP A 294 -25.76 -23.25 -2.14
C ASP A 294 -25.66 -23.40 -0.62
N VAL A 295 -24.63 -22.82 -0.01
CA VAL A 295 -24.37 -22.89 1.43
C VAL A 295 -24.31 -21.50 2.04
N LYS A 296 -24.61 -21.41 3.34
CA LYS A 296 -24.56 -20.15 4.10
C LYS A 296 -23.14 -19.78 4.53
N GLU A 297 -22.34 -20.80 4.84
CA GLU A 297 -20.96 -20.65 5.31
C GLU A 297 -20.07 -21.81 4.88
N VAL A 298 -18.75 -21.55 4.77
CA VAL A 298 -17.72 -22.58 4.53
C VAL A 298 -16.54 -22.30 5.44
N LYS A 299 -16.11 -23.30 6.23
CA LYS A 299 -14.99 -23.20 7.18
C LYS A 299 -13.65 -23.50 6.52
N ALA A 300 -12.56 -23.09 7.18
CA ALA A 300 -11.21 -23.40 6.77
C ALA A 300 -11.01 -24.92 6.54
N GLY A 301 -10.20 -25.26 5.54
CA GLY A 301 -9.91 -26.64 5.15
C GLY A 301 -10.86 -27.24 4.12
N TYR A 302 -11.87 -26.49 3.66
CA TYR A 302 -12.82 -26.96 2.66
C TYR A 302 -12.75 -26.16 1.36
N GLU A 303 -13.10 -26.82 0.27
CA GLU A 303 -13.25 -26.20 -1.05
C GLU A 303 -14.64 -25.62 -1.23
N CYS A 304 -14.71 -24.49 -1.93
CA CYS A 304 -15.98 -23.81 -2.27
C CYS A 304 -15.87 -23.08 -3.61
N GLY A 305 -17.04 -22.85 -4.22
CA GLY A 305 -17.18 -21.97 -5.37
C GLY A 305 -17.68 -20.60 -4.94
N ILE A 306 -16.92 -19.57 -5.18
CA ILE A 306 -17.26 -18.18 -4.85
C ILE A 306 -17.58 -17.42 -6.13
N THR A 307 -18.70 -16.69 -6.13
CA THR A 307 -19.05 -15.76 -7.20
C THR A 307 -19.07 -14.35 -6.62
N ILE A 308 -18.38 -13.43 -7.26
CA ILE A 308 -18.31 -12.01 -6.86
C ILE A 308 -19.30 -11.22 -7.72
N GLU A 309 -20.06 -10.34 -7.10
CA GLU A 309 -21.03 -9.50 -7.81
C GLU A 309 -20.31 -8.50 -8.71
N ASN A 310 -20.72 -8.42 -9.97
CA ASN A 310 -20.20 -7.47 -10.98
C ASN A 310 -18.69 -7.51 -11.24
N TYR A 311 -18.01 -8.63 -10.91
CA TYR A 311 -16.58 -8.77 -11.17
C TYR A 311 -16.22 -10.16 -11.71
N ASN A 312 -15.51 -10.20 -12.85
CA ASN A 312 -15.17 -11.43 -13.57
C ASN A 312 -13.66 -11.64 -13.82
N ASP A 313 -12.79 -10.64 -13.54
CA ASP A 313 -11.33 -10.75 -13.75
C ASP A 313 -10.62 -11.37 -12.54
N ILE A 314 -11.08 -12.54 -12.14
CA ILE A 314 -10.46 -13.36 -11.11
C ILE A 314 -9.37 -14.22 -11.74
N LYS A 315 -8.24 -14.40 -11.09
CA LYS A 315 -7.12 -15.26 -11.55
C LYS A 315 -6.79 -16.33 -10.51
N VAL A 316 -6.19 -17.41 -10.99
CA VAL A 316 -5.66 -18.46 -10.12
C VAL A 316 -4.51 -17.86 -9.28
N GLY A 317 -4.50 -18.13 -7.98
CA GLY A 317 -3.56 -17.55 -7.02
C GLY A 317 -4.04 -16.25 -6.36
N ASP A 318 -5.18 -15.69 -6.78
CA ASP A 318 -5.81 -14.57 -6.05
C ASP A 318 -6.31 -15.05 -4.68
N ILE A 319 -6.31 -14.15 -3.70
CA ILE A 319 -6.89 -14.41 -2.37
C ILE A 319 -8.22 -13.66 -2.27
N ILE A 320 -9.28 -14.38 -1.93
CA ILE A 320 -10.59 -13.80 -1.63
C ILE A 320 -10.72 -13.69 -0.11
N GLU A 321 -10.77 -12.48 0.39
CA GLU A 321 -10.99 -12.15 1.80
C GLU A 321 -12.46 -11.84 2.03
N CYS A 322 -13.09 -12.53 2.98
CA CYS A 322 -14.47 -12.28 3.40
C CYS A 322 -14.48 -11.45 4.67
N PHE A 323 -15.33 -10.43 4.74
CA PHE A 323 -15.48 -9.56 5.91
C PHE A 323 -16.95 -9.27 6.22
N VAL A 324 -17.22 -8.96 7.48
CA VAL A 324 -18.52 -8.47 7.95
C VAL A 324 -18.30 -7.17 8.71
N MET A 325 -19.33 -6.31 8.74
CA MET A 325 -19.34 -5.09 9.55
C MET A 325 -19.84 -5.46 10.94
N GLU A 326 -18.97 -5.42 11.94
CA GLU A 326 -19.36 -5.57 13.36
C GLU A 326 -19.10 -4.26 14.12
N GLU A 327 -19.90 -3.97 15.15
CA GLU A 327 -19.56 -2.91 16.11
C GLU A 327 -18.24 -3.26 16.77
N ALA A 328 -17.24 -2.38 16.60
CA ALA A 328 -15.97 -2.55 17.27
C ALA A 328 -16.18 -2.37 18.77
N GLU A 329 -16.02 -3.44 19.54
CA GLU A 329 -15.80 -3.29 20.98
C GLU A 329 -14.55 -2.43 21.15
N SER A 330 -14.70 -1.25 21.74
CA SER A 330 -13.59 -0.35 22.06
C SER A 330 -12.68 -1.04 23.07
N CYS A 331 -11.69 -1.77 22.57
CA CYS A 331 -10.65 -2.35 23.40
C CYS A 331 -9.67 -1.25 23.82
N LEU A 332 -10.10 -0.42 24.75
CA LEU A 332 -9.23 0.43 25.54
C LEU A 332 -8.46 -0.47 26.50
N LEU A 333 -7.32 -0.97 26.08
CA LEU A 333 -6.29 -1.41 27.01
C LEU A 333 -5.64 -0.17 27.65
N TYR A 334 -6.40 0.56 28.45
CA TYR A 334 -5.82 1.30 29.54
C TYR A 334 -5.51 0.30 30.64
N THR A 335 -4.26 -0.13 30.72
CA THR A 335 -3.74 -0.63 31.97
C THR A 335 -3.74 0.55 32.96
N SER A 336 -4.78 0.65 33.75
CA SER A 336 -4.73 1.51 34.94
C SER A 336 -3.61 0.97 35.84
N PRO A 337 -2.72 1.82 36.36
CA PRO A 337 -1.79 1.39 37.39
C PRO A 337 -2.60 0.97 38.60
N SER A 338 -2.41 -0.26 39.05
CA SER A 338 -2.93 -0.77 40.32
C SER A 338 -2.54 0.16 41.45
N PRO A 339 -3.46 0.61 42.32
CA PRO A 339 -3.07 1.30 43.53
C PRO A 339 -2.30 0.32 44.40
N ARG A 340 -1.12 0.68 44.80
CA ARG A 340 -0.33 -0.01 45.84
C ARG A 340 -0.97 0.29 47.18
N ASP A 341 -1.33 -0.76 47.87
CA ASP A 341 -1.23 -0.81 49.32
C ASP A 341 0.20 -1.20 49.70
#